data_9ef84467fd15159c07d87c1076da6a54
#
_entry.id   9ef84467fd15159c07d87c1076da6a54
#
_cell.length_a   1.000
_cell.length_b   1.000
_cell.length_c   1.000
_cell.angle_alpha   90.00
_cell.angle_beta   90.00
_cell.angle_gamma   90.00
#
_symmetry.space_group_name_H-M   'P 1'
#
loop_
_entity.id
_entity.type
_entity.pdbx_description
1 polymer ?
#
loop_
_entity_poly.entity_id
_entity_poly.type
_entity_poly.pdbx_seq_one_letter_code
_entity_poly.pdbx_strand_id
1 'polypeptide(L)'
;MQMLPSEIVSEVLQITKRPDKEATVYRELNKAIRKLSTSTELARDLWEEVYPLVDTHLLVHEIPLSDLSKTFRKFCYILPVGYRQPLKLITPDALFDVNCREALDSYYVSNTSFRVNLSRPQPALKLGYFEFPMPIVKGAPLTDGYPWLCDVAEYVLIDLVAAAVFRNIGDDASAQAHEADARLSWESLKQDIHWGGLPQ
;
A
#
# COMPACT_ATOMS: atom_id res chain seq x y z
N MET A 1 6.43 1.79 -22.57
CA MET A 1 7.44 2.86 -22.29
C MET A 1 7.20 3.21 -20.84
N GLN A 2 8.18 3.09 -19.98
CA GLN A 2 8.00 3.43 -18.55
C GLN A 2 8.01 4.96 -18.41
N MET A 3 6.95 5.51 -17.83
CA MET A 3 6.84 6.95 -17.62
C MET A 3 7.37 7.34 -16.24
N LEU A 4 8.35 8.22 -16.20
CA LEU A 4 8.90 8.71 -14.94
C LEU A 4 7.89 9.64 -14.23
N PRO A 5 7.90 9.71 -12.89
CA PRO A 5 7.03 10.63 -12.16
C PRO A 5 7.16 12.10 -12.61
N SER A 6 8.35 12.53 -13.00
CA SER A 6 8.59 13.86 -13.55
C SER A 6 7.93 14.09 -14.91
N GLU A 7 7.77 13.05 -15.70
CA GLU A 7 7.09 13.11 -17.01
C GLU A 7 5.57 13.23 -16.78
N ILE A 8 5.00 12.45 -15.84
CA ILE A 8 3.60 12.61 -15.42
C ILE A 8 3.33 14.05 -14.96
N VAL A 9 4.21 14.60 -14.12
CA VAL A 9 4.09 15.98 -13.65
C VAL A 9 4.13 16.96 -14.82
N SER A 10 5.08 16.80 -15.75
CA SER A 10 5.22 17.65 -16.92
C SER A 10 3.97 17.63 -17.80
N GLU A 11 3.39 16.45 -18.03
CA GLU A 11 2.20 16.27 -18.84
C GLU A 11 0.97 16.94 -18.20
N VAL A 12 0.78 16.75 -16.90
CA VAL A 12 -0.30 17.44 -16.16
C VAL A 12 -0.16 18.96 -16.25
N LEU A 13 1.05 19.50 -16.13
CA LEU A 13 1.29 20.95 -16.27
C LEU A 13 0.97 21.47 -17.69
N GLN A 14 1.23 20.66 -18.73
CA GLN A 14 0.87 20.97 -20.11
C GLN A 14 -0.65 20.94 -20.32
N ILE A 15 -1.34 19.90 -19.87
CA ILE A 15 -2.81 19.77 -19.98
C ILE A 15 -3.50 20.94 -19.27
N THR A 16 -3.08 21.23 -18.06
CA THR A 16 -3.71 22.28 -17.24
C THR A 16 -3.26 23.70 -17.60
N LYS A 17 -2.22 23.85 -18.43
CA LYS A 17 -1.56 25.13 -18.79
C LYS A 17 -1.17 25.96 -17.57
N ARG A 18 -0.76 25.32 -16.49
CA ARG A 18 -0.46 25.95 -15.20
C ARG A 18 0.92 25.55 -14.67
N PRO A 19 2.00 26.06 -15.29
CA PRO A 19 3.37 25.77 -14.84
C PRO A 19 3.66 26.26 -13.42
N ASP A 20 2.88 27.23 -12.93
CA ASP A 20 2.96 27.75 -11.57
C ASP A 20 2.48 26.75 -10.49
N LYS A 21 1.83 25.67 -10.89
CA LYS A 21 1.23 24.68 -9.97
C LYS A 21 2.07 23.40 -9.74
N GLU A 22 3.33 23.40 -10.14
CA GLU A 22 4.17 22.19 -10.06
C GLU A 22 4.18 21.54 -8.67
N ALA A 23 4.35 22.33 -7.59
CA ALA A 23 4.32 21.80 -6.23
C ALA A 23 2.94 21.18 -5.86
N THR A 24 1.85 21.77 -6.39
CA THR A 24 0.50 21.22 -6.23
C THR A 24 0.38 19.90 -6.96
N VAL A 25 0.89 19.79 -8.19
CA VAL A 25 0.86 18.57 -9.00
C VAL A 25 1.58 17.44 -8.27
N TYR A 26 2.79 17.65 -7.73
CA TYR A 26 3.50 16.64 -6.93
C TYR A 26 2.69 16.18 -5.71
N ARG A 27 2.06 17.11 -5.01
CA ARG A 27 1.22 16.79 -3.86
C ARG A 27 0.00 15.96 -4.25
N GLU A 28 -0.70 16.35 -5.31
CA GLU A 28 -1.89 15.61 -5.78
C GLU A 28 -1.51 14.26 -6.41
N LEU A 29 -0.35 14.13 -7.05
CA LEU A 29 0.18 12.86 -7.54
C LEU A 29 0.39 11.88 -6.38
N ASN A 30 1.04 12.30 -5.31
CA ASN A 30 1.21 11.47 -4.12
C ASN A 30 -0.13 11.06 -3.50
N LYS A 31 -1.12 11.95 -3.47
CA LYS A 31 -2.46 11.63 -2.99
C LYS A 31 -3.16 10.61 -3.89
N ALA A 32 -3.07 10.77 -5.21
CA ALA A 32 -3.65 9.87 -6.18
C ALA A 32 -3.05 8.46 -6.05
N ILE A 33 -1.74 8.35 -6.02
CA ILE A 33 -1.03 7.08 -5.82
C ILE A 33 -1.48 6.42 -4.51
N ARG A 34 -1.47 7.16 -3.41
CA ARG A 34 -1.89 6.63 -2.11
C ARG A 34 -3.36 6.19 -2.13
N LYS A 35 -4.24 6.95 -2.75
CA LYS A 35 -5.67 6.62 -2.89
C LYS A 35 -5.85 5.32 -3.68
N LEU A 36 -5.19 5.17 -4.82
CA LEU A 36 -5.27 3.96 -5.64
C LEU A 36 -4.74 2.74 -4.90
N SER A 37 -3.55 2.82 -4.30
CA SER A 37 -2.95 1.73 -3.51
C SER A 37 -3.80 1.33 -2.30
N THR A 38 -4.50 2.28 -1.65
CA THR A 38 -5.31 1.96 -0.46
C THR A 38 -6.73 1.51 -0.77
N SER A 39 -7.27 1.90 -1.93
CA SER A 39 -8.63 1.51 -2.35
C SER A 39 -8.72 0.08 -2.84
N THR A 40 -7.61 -0.52 -3.22
CA THR A 40 -7.54 -1.86 -3.79
C THR A 40 -6.33 -2.60 -3.20
N GLU A 41 -6.51 -3.88 -2.87
CA GLU A 41 -5.41 -4.74 -2.44
C GLU A 41 -4.71 -5.30 -3.68
N LEU A 42 -3.70 -4.59 -4.16
CA LEU A 42 -2.95 -4.97 -5.35
C LEU A 42 -1.82 -5.92 -4.95
N ALA A 43 -1.70 -7.03 -5.65
CA ALA A 43 -0.67 -8.04 -5.35
C ALA A 43 0.76 -7.48 -5.40
N ARG A 44 1.00 -6.44 -6.21
CA ARG A 44 2.30 -5.77 -6.31
C ARG A 44 2.67 -4.92 -5.09
N ASP A 45 1.69 -4.55 -4.27
CA ASP A 45 1.93 -3.84 -3.00
C ASP A 45 2.20 -4.82 -1.84
N LEU A 46 2.12 -6.14 -2.09
CA LEU A 46 2.41 -7.17 -1.10
C LEU A 46 3.92 -7.35 -0.96
N TRP A 47 4.41 -7.05 0.24
CA TRP A 47 5.78 -7.32 0.64
C TRP A 47 5.84 -8.57 1.50
N GLU A 48 6.81 -9.43 1.25
CA GLU A 48 7.02 -10.65 2.01
C GLU A 48 8.43 -10.68 2.60
N GLU A 49 8.52 -10.93 3.89
CA GLU A 49 9.80 -11.08 4.58
C GLU A 49 9.75 -12.13 5.68
N VAL A 50 10.93 -12.59 6.08
CA VAL A 50 11.09 -13.47 7.24
C VAL A 50 11.63 -12.66 8.40
N TYR A 51 10.82 -12.51 9.44
CA TYR A 51 11.18 -11.79 10.66
C TYR A 51 11.70 -12.78 11.70
N PRO A 52 12.98 -12.71 12.12
CA PRO A 52 13.54 -13.57 13.16
C PRO A 52 13.00 -13.16 14.53
N LEU A 53 12.62 -14.12 15.35
CA LEU A 53 12.22 -13.88 16.73
C LEU A 53 13.45 -13.91 17.64
N VAL A 54 13.64 -12.85 18.43
CA VAL A 54 14.83 -12.67 19.30
C VAL A 54 14.87 -13.73 20.38
N ASP A 55 13.73 -14.02 21.01
CA ASP A 55 13.61 -15.05 22.02
C ASP A 55 12.71 -16.18 21.53
N THR A 56 13.35 -17.24 21.04
CA THR A 56 12.66 -18.37 20.43
C THR A 56 11.91 -19.27 21.43
N HIS A 57 12.06 -19.04 22.74
CA HIS A 57 11.37 -19.80 23.78
C HIS A 57 10.05 -19.17 24.22
N LEU A 58 9.84 -17.90 23.93
CA LEU A 58 8.61 -17.21 24.26
C LEU A 58 7.47 -17.65 23.32
N LEU A 59 6.27 -17.66 23.88
CA LEU A 59 5.03 -17.90 23.14
C LEU A 59 4.34 -16.60 22.71
N VAL A 60 4.72 -15.49 23.35
CA VAL A 60 4.13 -14.18 23.09
C VAL A 60 5.24 -13.21 22.69
N HIS A 61 5.07 -12.59 21.53
CA HIS A 61 6.02 -11.60 21.01
C HIS A 61 5.29 -10.32 20.69
N GLU A 62 5.88 -9.20 21.09
CA GLU A 62 5.45 -7.87 20.67
C GLU A 62 6.53 -7.29 19.76
N ILE A 63 6.16 -6.98 18.54
CA ILE A 63 7.07 -6.56 17.47
C ILE A 63 6.69 -5.16 17.02
N PRO A 64 7.60 -4.18 17.12
CA PRO A 64 7.35 -2.84 16.61
C PRO A 64 7.13 -2.84 15.10
N LEU A 65 6.14 -2.08 14.60
CA LEU A 65 5.92 -1.92 13.16
C LEU A 65 7.09 -1.18 12.47
N SER A 66 7.89 -0.43 13.24
CA SER A 66 9.11 0.22 12.75
C SER A 66 10.23 -0.75 12.38
N ASP A 67 10.18 -1.98 12.87
CA ASP A 67 11.20 -3.00 12.61
C ASP A 67 10.95 -3.74 11.27
N LEU A 68 9.80 -3.49 10.65
CA LEU A 68 9.50 -4.02 9.33
C LEU A 68 10.32 -3.31 8.26
N SER A 69 10.73 -4.06 7.24
CA SER A 69 11.58 -3.55 6.15
C SER A 69 10.91 -2.47 5.30
N LYS A 70 9.58 -2.44 5.27
CA LYS A 70 8.79 -1.48 4.50
C LYS A 70 7.72 -0.80 5.35
N THR A 71 7.25 0.35 4.92
CA THR A 71 6.21 1.11 5.61
C THR A 71 4.91 0.32 5.65
N PHE A 72 4.56 -0.17 6.83
CA PHE A 72 3.42 -1.04 7.06
C PHE A 72 2.08 -0.35 6.79
N ARG A 73 1.18 -1.05 6.10
CA ARG A 73 -0.22 -0.66 5.89
C ARG A 73 -1.18 -1.65 6.56
N LYS A 74 -1.09 -2.94 6.19
CA LYS A 74 -2.01 -3.98 6.64
C LYS A 74 -1.38 -5.35 6.42
N PHE A 75 -1.50 -6.27 7.37
CA PHE A 75 -1.12 -7.66 7.14
C PHE A 75 -2.08 -8.35 6.16
N CYS A 76 -1.50 -9.13 5.26
CA CYS A 76 -2.18 -10.14 4.48
C CYS A 76 -2.18 -11.47 5.25
N TYR A 77 -1.02 -11.85 5.80
CA TYR A 77 -0.87 -13.02 6.65
C TYR A 77 0.35 -12.90 7.57
N ILE A 78 0.32 -13.63 8.67
CA ILE A 78 1.48 -13.93 9.53
C ILE A 78 1.53 -15.45 9.66
N LEU A 79 2.62 -16.07 9.18
CA LEU A 79 2.78 -17.52 9.19
C LEU A 79 4.06 -17.88 9.97
N PRO A 80 3.95 -18.45 11.18
CA PRO A 80 5.13 -18.95 11.89
C PRO A 80 5.84 -20.06 11.11
N VAL A 81 7.15 -20.07 11.13
CA VAL A 81 7.93 -21.08 10.42
C VAL A 81 7.58 -22.47 10.95
N GLY A 82 7.19 -23.39 10.04
CA GLY A 82 6.74 -24.73 10.42
C GLY A 82 5.26 -24.88 10.75
N TYR A 83 4.48 -23.80 10.66
CA TYR A 83 3.01 -23.88 10.68
C TYR A 83 2.48 -24.13 9.27
N ARG A 84 1.30 -24.76 9.19
CA ARG A 84 0.60 -25.01 7.92
C ARG A 84 -0.44 -23.92 7.61
N GLN A 85 -0.84 -23.18 8.61
CA GLN A 85 -1.88 -22.15 8.49
C GLN A 85 -1.38 -20.84 9.11
N PRO A 86 -1.75 -19.69 8.53
CA PRO A 86 -1.44 -18.39 9.11
C PRO A 86 -2.16 -18.17 10.44
N LEU A 87 -1.60 -17.30 11.25
CA LEU A 87 -2.22 -16.85 12.50
C LEU A 87 -3.54 -16.13 12.22
N LYS A 88 -4.48 -16.29 13.15
CA LYS A 88 -5.79 -15.62 13.07
C LYS A 88 -5.69 -14.19 13.61
N LEU A 89 -6.17 -13.21 12.83
CA LEU A 89 -6.35 -11.85 13.33
C LEU A 89 -7.48 -11.84 14.38
N ILE A 90 -7.19 -11.27 15.55
CA ILE A 90 -8.17 -11.08 16.61
C ILE A 90 -8.27 -9.60 16.99
N THR A 91 -9.39 -9.24 17.62
CA THR A 91 -9.53 -7.91 18.22
C THR A 91 -8.88 -7.89 19.61
N PRO A 92 -8.39 -6.72 20.11
CA PRO A 92 -7.81 -6.62 21.45
C PRO A 92 -8.75 -7.10 22.55
N ASP A 93 -10.06 -6.92 22.39
CA ASP A 93 -11.06 -7.35 23.36
C ASP A 93 -11.12 -8.87 23.54
N ALA A 94 -10.84 -9.63 22.49
CA ALA A 94 -10.79 -11.08 22.54
C ALA A 94 -9.64 -11.63 23.42
N LEU A 95 -8.63 -10.80 23.73
CA LEU A 95 -7.53 -11.17 24.62
C LEU A 95 -7.94 -11.19 26.09
N PHE A 96 -8.97 -10.44 26.46
CA PHE A 96 -9.45 -10.31 27.83
C PHE A 96 -10.55 -11.31 28.15
N ASP A 97 -11.03 -12.08 27.17
CA ASP A 97 -11.98 -13.13 27.42
C ASP A 97 -11.25 -14.34 28.02
N VAL A 98 -11.41 -14.52 29.33
CA VAL A 98 -10.75 -15.54 30.16
C VAL A 98 -11.04 -16.98 29.68
N ASN A 99 -12.07 -17.16 28.87
CA ASN A 99 -12.44 -18.46 28.28
C ASN A 99 -11.85 -18.69 26.89
N CYS A 100 -11.09 -17.72 26.35
CA CYS A 100 -10.62 -17.78 24.98
C CYS A 100 -9.39 -18.68 24.81
N ARG A 101 -9.60 -20.00 24.70
CA ARG A 101 -8.63 -20.91 24.05
C ARG A 101 -8.32 -20.48 22.61
N GLU A 102 -9.12 -19.59 22.03
CA GLU A 102 -8.97 -19.04 20.69
C GLU A 102 -7.84 -18.00 20.56
N ALA A 103 -7.24 -17.56 21.67
CA ALA A 103 -6.14 -16.60 21.64
C ALA A 103 -4.79 -17.24 21.22
N LEU A 104 -4.68 -18.57 21.16
CA LEU A 104 -3.50 -19.26 20.64
C LEU A 104 -3.49 -19.20 19.11
N ASP A 105 -2.28 -19.11 18.56
CA ASP A 105 -2.04 -19.02 17.12
C ASP A 105 -2.79 -17.84 16.47
N SER A 106 -2.71 -16.72 17.16
CA SER A 106 -3.40 -15.48 16.78
C SER A 106 -2.47 -14.26 16.86
N TYR A 107 -2.91 -13.17 16.26
CA TYR A 107 -2.25 -11.89 16.37
C TYR A 107 -3.25 -10.74 16.42
N TYR A 108 -2.82 -9.62 16.96
CA TYR A 108 -3.51 -8.35 16.83
C TYR A 108 -2.51 -7.22 16.53
N VAL A 109 -3.01 -6.16 15.91
CA VAL A 109 -2.21 -4.99 15.55
C VAL A 109 -2.65 -3.81 16.42
N SER A 110 -1.67 -3.18 17.06
CA SER A 110 -1.83 -1.90 17.75
C SER A 110 -1.36 -0.74 16.84
N ASN A 111 -1.36 0.48 17.37
CA ASN A 111 -0.92 1.64 16.59
C ASN A 111 0.57 1.59 16.19
N THR A 112 1.42 1.02 17.02
CA THR A 112 2.89 1.05 16.87
C THR A 112 3.54 -0.32 16.80
N SER A 113 2.81 -1.38 17.12
CA SER A 113 3.31 -2.74 17.19
C SER A 113 2.26 -3.75 16.76
N PHE A 114 2.69 -4.98 16.53
CA PHE A 114 1.77 -6.12 16.49
C PHE A 114 2.24 -7.16 17.50
N ARG A 115 1.28 -7.86 18.09
CA ARG A 115 1.54 -8.92 19.04
C ARG A 115 1.06 -10.25 18.48
N VAL A 116 1.90 -11.27 18.61
CA VAL A 116 1.59 -12.64 18.22
C VAL A 116 1.55 -13.55 19.45
N ASN A 117 0.57 -14.42 19.48
CA ASN A 117 0.44 -15.48 20.50
C ASN A 117 0.56 -16.83 19.81
N LEU A 118 1.58 -17.59 20.17
CA LEU A 118 1.92 -18.87 19.56
C LEU A 118 1.55 -20.02 20.50
N SER A 119 1.10 -21.14 19.96
CA SER A 119 0.87 -22.38 20.73
C SER A 119 2.17 -23.13 21.04
N ARG A 120 3.24 -22.84 20.31
CA ARG A 120 4.57 -23.42 20.50
C ARG A 120 5.66 -22.45 20.08
N PRO A 121 6.86 -22.54 20.69
CA PRO A 121 7.99 -21.68 20.33
C PRO A 121 8.36 -21.80 18.85
N GLN A 122 8.74 -20.66 18.25
CA GLN A 122 9.13 -20.57 16.84
C GLN A 122 10.38 -19.71 16.66
N PRO A 123 11.24 -20.02 15.68
CA PRO A 123 12.44 -19.20 15.43
C PRO A 123 12.16 -17.93 14.64
N ALA A 124 11.10 -17.92 13.81
CA ALA A 124 10.80 -16.79 12.93
C ALA A 124 9.34 -16.80 12.46
N LEU A 125 8.90 -15.67 11.95
CA LEU A 125 7.61 -15.47 11.31
C LEU A 125 7.84 -15.14 9.83
N LYS A 126 7.07 -15.72 8.93
CA LYS A 126 6.88 -15.23 7.56
C LYS A 126 5.77 -14.19 7.61
N LEU A 127 6.09 -12.97 7.22
CA LEU A 127 5.18 -11.85 7.21
C LEU A 127 4.84 -11.51 5.77
N GLY A 128 3.54 -11.47 5.44
CA GLY A 128 3.05 -10.89 4.20
C GLY A 128 2.19 -9.69 4.56
N TYR A 129 2.58 -8.50 4.12
CA TYR A 129 1.86 -7.27 4.40
C TYR A 129 1.90 -6.32 3.21
N PHE A 130 0.86 -5.51 3.10
CA PHE A 130 0.82 -4.43 2.12
C PHE A 130 1.61 -3.24 2.64
N GLU A 131 2.41 -2.64 1.75
CA GLU A 131 3.16 -1.42 2.06
C GLU A 131 2.40 -0.16 1.65
N PHE A 132 2.73 0.97 2.28
CA PHE A 132 2.38 2.27 1.74
C PHE A 132 3.39 2.66 0.65
N PRO A 133 2.93 3.18 -0.51
CA PRO A 133 3.84 3.63 -1.55
C PRO A 133 4.72 4.77 -1.04
N MET A 134 6.00 4.73 -1.44
CA MET A 134 6.94 5.81 -1.13
C MET A 134 6.47 7.12 -1.77
N PRO A 135 6.55 8.24 -1.04
CA PRO A 135 6.20 9.54 -1.60
C PRO A 135 7.21 9.99 -2.65
N ILE A 136 6.72 10.52 -3.75
CA ILE A 136 7.55 11.15 -4.78
C ILE A 136 7.92 12.55 -4.32
N VAL A 137 9.21 12.83 -4.25
CA VAL A 137 9.76 14.13 -3.87
C VAL A 137 10.44 14.76 -5.09
N LYS A 138 10.13 16.04 -5.35
CA LYS A 138 10.76 16.80 -6.44
C LYS A 138 12.28 16.81 -6.30
N GLY A 139 12.98 16.39 -7.36
CA GLY A 139 14.44 16.42 -7.41
C GLY A 139 15.13 15.31 -6.59
N ALA A 140 14.38 14.41 -5.95
CA ALA A 140 14.96 13.25 -5.31
C ALA A 140 15.50 12.27 -6.39
N PRO A 141 16.68 11.67 -6.17
CA PRO A 141 17.17 10.63 -7.05
C PRO A 141 16.21 9.43 -7.02
N LEU A 142 15.95 8.86 -8.19
CA LEU A 142 15.09 7.65 -8.33
C LEU A 142 15.85 6.36 -8.00
N THR A 143 16.93 6.45 -7.21
CA THR A 143 17.81 5.33 -6.85
C THR A 143 17.10 4.23 -6.08
N ASP A 144 16.07 4.59 -5.32
CA ASP A 144 15.31 3.65 -4.48
C ASP A 144 14.01 3.17 -5.17
N GLY A 145 13.87 3.49 -6.46
CA GLY A 145 12.65 3.22 -7.22
C GLY A 145 11.58 4.31 -7.03
N TYR A 146 10.45 4.10 -7.66
CA TYR A 146 9.26 4.92 -7.53
C TYR A 146 8.03 4.01 -7.53
N PRO A 147 6.86 4.52 -7.07
CA PRO A 147 5.66 3.68 -7.04
C PRO A 147 5.36 3.07 -8.40
N TRP A 148 5.23 1.76 -8.44
CA TRP A 148 4.99 0.99 -9.67
C TRP A 148 3.71 1.43 -10.43
N LEU A 149 2.78 2.09 -9.74
CA LEU A 149 1.59 2.69 -10.35
C LEU A 149 1.95 3.74 -11.41
N CYS A 150 3.10 4.40 -11.30
CA CYS A 150 3.56 5.34 -12.33
C CYS A 150 3.86 4.64 -13.67
N ASP A 151 4.19 3.34 -13.65
CA ASP A 151 4.50 2.58 -14.85
C ASP A 151 3.27 1.99 -15.53
N VAL A 152 2.27 1.58 -14.74
CA VAL A 152 1.13 0.81 -15.26
C VAL A 152 -0.18 1.57 -15.26
N ALA A 153 -0.27 2.63 -14.46
CA ALA A 153 -1.47 3.45 -14.30
C ALA A 153 -1.20 4.92 -14.66
N GLU A 154 -0.23 5.20 -15.52
CA GLU A 154 0.22 6.55 -15.88
C GLU A 154 -0.94 7.45 -16.30
N TYR A 155 -1.81 6.99 -17.23
CA TYR A 155 -2.96 7.76 -17.70
C TYR A 155 -3.97 8.03 -16.60
N VAL A 156 -4.24 7.03 -15.76
CA VAL A 156 -5.13 7.20 -14.60
C VAL A 156 -4.58 8.25 -13.64
N LEU A 157 -3.26 8.24 -13.40
CA LEU A 157 -2.62 9.22 -12.53
C LEU A 157 -2.64 10.62 -13.14
N ILE A 158 -2.36 10.76 -14.44
CA ILE A 158 -2.44 12.02 -15.16
C ILE A 158 -3.83 12.63 -15.02
N ASP A 159 -4.88 11.86 -15.33
CA ASP A 159 -6.26 12.34 -15.28
C ASP A 159 -6.69 12.69 -13.85
N LEU A 160 -6.39 11.86 -12.84
CA LEU A 160 -6.71 12.17 -11.45
C LEU A 160 -6.04 13.46 -10.97
N VAL A 161 -4.78 13.65 -11.34
CA VAL A 161 -4.02 14.83 -10.93
C VAL A 161 -4.47 16.08 -11.70
N ALA A 162 -4.73 15.96 -13.01
CA ALA A 162 -5.29 17.04 -13.82
C ALA A 162 -6.65 17.50 -13.27
N ALA A 163 -7.53 16.54 -12.96
CA ALA A 163 -8.84 16.83 -12.34
C ALA A 163 -8.68 17.62 -11.02
N ALA A 164 -7.73 17.21 -10.16
CA ALA A 164 -7.48 17.90 -8.91
C ALA A 164 -6.97 19.34 -9.14
N VAL A 165 -6.11 19.54 -10.14
CA VAL A 165 -5.61 20.88 -10.50
C VAL A 165 -6.72 21.75 -11.07
N PHE A 166 -7.55 21.23 -12.00
CA PHE A 166 -8.70 21.95 -12.57
C PHE A 166 -9.69 22.37 -11.48
N ARG A 167 -9.99 21.49 -10.52
CA ARG A 167 -10.83 21.83 -9.37
C ARG A 167 -10.23 22.96 -8.53
N ASN A 168 -8.91 22.95 -8.32
CA ASN A 168 -8.21 23.99 -7.56
C ASN A 168 -8.23 25.37 -8.24
N ILE A 169 -8.47 25.41 -9.55
CA ILE A 169 -8.58 26.67 -10.31
C ILE A 169 -10.03 27.04 -10.65
N GLY A 170 -11.01 26.24 -10.19
CA GLY A 170 -12.43 26.51 -10.39
C GLY A 170 -12.99 26.07 -11.75
N ASP A 171 -12.27 25.22 -12.50
CA ASP A 171 -12.76 24.59 -13.73
C ASP A 171 -13.36 23.21 -13.43
N ASP A 172 -14.57 23.22 -12.90
CA ASP A 172 -15.26 22.00 -12.51
C ASP A 172 -15.65 21.11 -13.70
N ALA A 173 -15.88 21.69 -14.87
CA ALA A 173 -16.25 20.92 -16.06
C ALA A 173 -15.08 20.04 -16.53
N SER A 174 -13.89 20.63 -16.67
CA SER A 174 -12.67 19.89 -17.00
C SER A 174 -12.32 18.87 -15.91
N ALA A 175 -12.47 19.24 -14.64
CA ALA A 175 -12.23 18.33 -13.53
C ALA A 175 -13.13 17.08 -13.58
N GLN A 176 -14.42 17.24 -13.87
CA GLN A 176 -15.37 16.12 -13.98
C GLN A 176 -15.06 15.21 -15.17
N ALA A 177 -14.68 15.79 -16.33
CA ALA A 177 -14.29 14.99 -17.49
C ALA A 177 -13.09 14.10 -17.19
N HIS A 178 -12.00 14.66 -16.66
CA HIS A 178 -10.81 13.91 -16.29
C HIS A 178 -11.08 12.87 -15.18
N GLU A 179 -11.94 13.15 -14.19
CA GLU A 179 -12.33 12.15 -13.20
C GLU A 179 -13.10 10.97 -13.79
N ALA A 180 -13.96 11.24 -14.77
CA ALA A 180 -14.69 10.17 -15.46
C ALA A 180 -13.74 9.27 -16.27
N ASP A 181 -12.81 9.88 -17.01
CA ASP A 181 -11.81 9.16 -17.80
C ASP A 181 -10.88 8.32 -16.89
N ALA A 182 -10.39 8.90 -15.81
CA ALA A 182 -9.58 8.20 -14.81
C ALA A 182 -10.31 6.99 -14.22
N ARG A 183 -11.62 7.14 -13.92
CA ARG A 183 -12.41 6.04 -13.36
C ARG A 183 -12.58 4.90 -14.35
N LEU A 184 -12.88 5.20 -15.60
CA LEU A 184 -13.04 4.19 -16.66
C LEU A 184 -11.73 3.43 -16.89
N SER A 185 -10.63 4.18 -17.03
CA SER A 185 -9.30 3.60 -17.23
C SER A 185 -8.86 2.73 -16.03
N TRP A 186 -9.16 3.17 -14.79
CA TRP A 186 -8.85 2.40 -13.59
C TRP A 186 -9.65 1.11 -13.48
N GLU A 187 -10.96 1.12 -13.80
CA GLU A 187 -11.77 -0.08 -13.79
C GLU A 187 -11.28 -1.11 -14.83
N SER A 188 -10.91 -0.65 -16.04
CA SER A 188 -10.30 -1.52 -17.04
C SER A 188 -8.98 -2.13 -16.56
N LEU A 189 -8.09 -1.28 -16.03
CA LEU A 189 -6.78 -1.71 -15.55
C LEU A 189 -6.87 -2.71 -14.39
N LYS A 190 -7.83 -2.53 -13.48
CA LYS A 190 -8.03 -3.49 -12.37
C LYS A 190 -8.38 -4.88 -12.87
N GLN A 191 -9.15 -4.98 -13.93
CA GLN A 191 -9.47 -6.28 -14.53
C GLN A 191 -8.19 -6.95 -15.04
N ASP A 192 -7.35 -6.23 -15.74
CA ASP A 192 -6.09 -6.77 -16.28
C ASP A 192 -5.10 -7.18 -15.17
N ILE A 193 -4.98 -6.38 -14.10
CA ILE A 193 -4.11 -6.68 -12.97
C ILE A 193 -4.60 -7.89 -12.16
N HIS A 194 -5.92 -8.06 -12.01
CA HIS A 194 -6.50 -9.18 -11.28
C HIS A 194 -6.32 -10.51 -12.01
N TRP A 195 -6.39 -10.51 -13.34
CA TRP A 195 -6.28 -11.73 -14.16
C TRP A 195 -4.83 -12.13 -14.44
N GLY A 196 -3.88 -11.19 -14.37
CA GLY A 196 -2.46 -11.44 -14.66
C GLY A 196 -1.68 -12.16 -13.55
N GLY A 197 -2.27 -12.50 -12.42
CA GLY A 197 -1.54 -12.92 -11.21
C GLY A 197 -1.77 -14.33 -10.69
N LEU A 198 -2.71 -15.11 -11.22
CA LEU A 198 -2.92 -16.49 -10.78
C LEU A 198 -2.98 -17.44 -11.99
N PRO A 199 -2.03 -18.39 -12.11
CA PRO A 199 -2.24 -19.54 -12.99
C PRO A 199 -3.44 -20.33 -12.41
N GLN A 200 -4.43 -20.58 -13.25
CA GLN A 200 -5.52 -21.52 -12.97
C GLN A 200 -4.99 -22.94 -12.86
#